data_d122358c311ca0e06e9df920a5ee06df
#
_entry.id   d122358c311ca0e06e9df920a5ee06df
#
_cell.length_a   1.000
_cell.length_b   1.000
_cell.length_c   1.000
_cell.angle_alpha   90.00
_cell.angle_beta   90.00
_cell.angle_gamma   90.00
#
_symmetry.space_group_name_H-M   'P 1'
#
loop_
_entity.id
_entity.type
_entity.pdbx_description
1 polymer ?
#
loop_
_entity_poly.entity_id
_entity_poly.type
_entity_poly.pdbx_seq_one_letter_code
_entity_poly.pdbx_strand_id
1 'polypeptide(L)'
;MNKHTILFVALMACLAPVSSFADNLGDPAPHLTVKEWIKGNPVQIKAGTNVYVLVFCTLSRVNDFALTNLSNLQKKYRDKGLVAVAVSDEPAESLKPFVQLKGAEIEFAVAVDDDARKATGTYQQAFNQRMLPRAYVVGKDGNVLWYGHPLRGLDGVVDDIMSGRYKFEPAQKSVIAAEQMEKYLVLAHQDDTNVALAGRMLLSIRTNDAPGLCDLAYQIATDPFIVKRDVALASAALDRAEQLAPTNTTDIAVDRAILLFQTGREEEGLARARQALASAQSLEAKDEAQTCVRAMEARLAAAKTNQNKAAEGKP
;
A
#
# COMPACT_ATOMS: atom_id res chain seq x y z
N MET A 1 7.34 73.13 23.20
CA MET A 1 7.48 72.56 21.81
C MET A 1 8.30 71.31 21.89
N ASN A 2 7.66 70.16 22.03
CA ASN A 2 8.35 68.93 21.96
C ASN A 2 7.59 68.02 21.00
N LYS A 3 8.24 67.73 19.87
CA LYS A 3 7.74 66.81 18.81
C LYS A 3 8.11 65.38 19.19
N HIS A 4 7.13 64.55 19.56
CA HIS A 4 7.33 63.09 19.67
C HIS A 4 7.17 62.47 18.28
N THR A 5 8.28 62.09 17.70
CA THR A 5 8.34 61.31 16.49
C THR A 5 8.12 59.86 16.88
N ILE A 6 6.94 59.31 16.58
CA ILE A 6 6.64 57.89 16.76
C ILE A 6 7.21 57.12 15.56
N LEU A 7 8.25 56.36 15.80
CA LEU A 7 8.86 55.43 14.83
C LEU A 7 8.03 54.17 14.74
N PHE A 8 7.24 54.02 13.67
CA PHE A 8 6.55 52.76 13.32
C PHE A 8 7.59 51.82 12.75
N VAL A 9 8.04 50.84 13.58
CA VAL A 9 8.79 49.70 13.07
C VAL A 9 7.77 48.71 12.51
N ALA A 10 7.65 48.67 11.18
CA ALA A 10 6.90 47.66 10.48
C ALA A 10 7.63 46.31 10.62
N LEU A 11 7.15 45.45 11.51
CA LEU A 11 7.58 44.08 11.62
C LEU A 11 7.05 43.32 10.39
N MET A 12 7.86 43.29 9.35
CA MET A 12 7.60 42.49 8.15
C MET A 12 7.84 41.02 8.54
N ALA A 13 6.79 40.36 9.03
CA ALA A 13 6.80 38.91 9.22
C ALA A 13 7.04 38.28 7.85
N CYS A 14 8.26 37.78 7.62
CA CYS A 14 8.55 36.84 6.55
C CYS A 14 7.68 35.60 6.79
N LEU A 15 6.51 35.57 6.18
CA LEU A 15 5.80 34.34 5.90
C LEU A 15 6.68 33.56 4.91
N ALA A 16 7.65 32.82 5.44
CA ALA A 16 8.26 31.75 4.68
C ALA A 16 7.08 30.87 4.18
N PRO A 17 6.98 30.58 2.88
CA PRO A 17 6.00 29.63 2.43
C PRO A 17 6.24 28.35 3.23
N VAL A 18 5.26 27.94 4.03
CA VAL A 18 5.21 26.59 4.55
C VAL A 18 5.15 25.75 3.28
N SER A 19 6.30 25.22 2.87
CA SER A 19 6.36 24.23 1.81
C SER A 19 5.46 23.11 2.28
N SER A 20 4.26 23.08 1.77
CA SER A 20 3.38 21.93 1.88
C SER A 20 4.20 20.80 1.28
N PHE A 21 4.63 19.86 2.12
CA PHE A 21 5.17 18.57 1.68
C PHE A 21 4.02 17.77 1.11
N ALA A 22 3.46 18.25 0.01
CA ALA A 22 2.48 17.56 -0.78
C ALA A 22 3.24 16.97 -1.97
N ASP A 23 3.27 15.64 -2.00
CA ASP A 23 3.49 14.84 -3.18
C ASP A 23 4.52 15.35 -4.17
N ASN A 24 5.75 14.94 -3.95
CA ASN A 24 6.82 15.06 -4.93
C ASN A 24 6.68 14.02 -6.06
N LEU A 25 5.48 13.42 -6.22
CA LEU A 25 5.21 12.55 -7.35
C LEU A 25 5.20 13.39 -8.63
N GLY A 26 5.96 12.97 -9.63
CA GLY A 26 6.22 13.75 -10.84
C GLY A 26 7.54 14.50 -10.80
N ASP A 27 8.21 14.59 -9.66
CA ASP A 27 9.54 15.18 -9.53
C ASP A 27 10.63 14.25 -10.10
N PRO A 28 11.79 14.81 -10.51
CA PRO A 28 12.91 14.01 -10.97
C PRO A 28 13.38 13.00 -9.91
N ALA A 29 13.63 11.78 -10.35
CA ALA A 29 14.19 10.75 -9.47
C ALA A 29 15.58 11.15 -8.98
N PRO A 30 15.88 11.01 -7.68
CA PRO A 30 17.20 11.23 -7.14
C PRO A 30 18.24 10.31 -7.79
N HIS A 31 19.50 10.76 -7.81
CA HIS A 31 20.59 9.90 -8.25
C HIS A 31 20.71 8.66 -7.37
N LEU A 32 20.77 7.49 -8.00
CA LEU A 32 20.98 6.24 -7.32
C LEU A 32 22.48 6.05 -7.02
N THR A 33 22.90 6.32 -5.79
CA THR A 33 24.26 6.13 -5.33
C THR A 33 24.29 4.92 -4.39
N VAL A 34 24.93 3.83 -4.82
CA VAL A 34 25.01 2.58 -4.06
C VAL A 34 26.49 2.23 -3.78
N LYS A 35 26.73 1.43 -2.74
CA LYS A 35 28.08 1.02 -2.33
C LYS A 35 28.67 -0.02 -3.28
N GLU A 36 27.88 -1.03 -3.63
CA GLU A 36 28.32 -2.17 -4.44
C GLU A 36 27.17 -2.76 -5.25
N TRP A 37 27.47 -3.21 -6.47
CA TRP A 37 26.54 -3.99 -7.29
C TRP A 37 26.85 -5.48 -7.12
N ILE A 38 25.87 -6.24 -6.62
CA ILE A 38 26.03 -7.68 -6.36
C ILE A 38 25.65 -8.51 -7.59
N LYS A 39 24.65 -8.04 -8.35
CA LYS A 39 24.16 -8.70 -9.58
C LYS A 39 23.77 -7.67 -10.62
N GLY A 40 23.99 -7.99 -11.90
CA GLY A 40 23.69 -7.10 -13.02
C GLY A 40 24.75 -5.99 -13.20
N ASN A 41 24.51 -5.14 -14.20
CA ASN A 41 25.36 -3.99 -14.48
C ASN A 41 24.96 -2.77 -13.65
N PRO A 42 25.87 -1.85 -13.33
CA PRO A 42 25.54 -0.58 -12.71
C PRO A 42 24.46 0.18 -13.49
N VAL A 43 23.44 0.63 -12.79
CA VAL A 43 22.30 1.35 -13.35
C VAL A 43 22.41 2.82 -12.99
N GLN A 44 22.31 3.68 -14.00
CA GLN A 44 22.15 5.13 -13.83
C GLN A 44 20.73 5.52 -14.25
N ILE A 45 20.01 6.17 -13.35
CA ILE A 45 18.68 6.68 -13.62
C ILE A 45 18.82 7.99 -14.40
N LYS A 46 18.27 8.01 -15.60
CA LYS A 46 18.30 9.19 -16.47
C LYS A 46 17.10 9.17 -17.42
N ALA A 47 16.70 10.34 -17.85
CA ALA A 47 15.73 10.49 -18.93
C ALA A 47 16.22 9.80 -20.22
N GLY A 48 15.35 9.14 -20.95
CA GLY A 48 15.68 8.42 -22.18
C GLY A 48 14.61 7.40 -22.56
N THR A 49 15.05 6.17 -22.83
CA THR A 49 14.19 5.10 -23.32
C THR A 49 13.67 4.15 -22.24
N ASN A 50 14.31 4.17 -21.08
CA ASN A 50 14.03 3.18 -20.04
C ASN A 50 13.00 3.67 -19.02
N VAL A 51 12.23 2.70 -18.51
CA VAL A 51 11.44 2.81 -17.28
C VAL A 51 12.19 2.06 -16.19
N TYR A 52 12.34 2.64 -15.01
CA TYR A 52 13.05 2.01 -13.91
C TYR A 52 12.08 1.62 -12.80
N VAL A 53 12.28 0.44 -12.23
CA VAL A 53 11.62 -0.02 -11.00
C VAL A 53 12.69 -0.19 -9.94
N LEU A 54 12.67 0.65 -8.92
CA LEU A 54 13.61 0.60 -7.80
C LEU A 54 12.88 0.06 -6.58
N VAL A 55 13.42 -0.99 -5.96
CA VAL A 55 12.86 -1.56 -4.72
C VAL A 55 13.90 -1.47 -3.62
N PHE A 56 13.64 -0.64 -2.61
CA PHE A 56 14.46 -0.55 -1.41
C PHE A 56 13.91 -1.51 -0.35
N CYS A 57 14.75 -2.42 0.15
CA CYS A 57 14.31 -3.49 1.05
C CYS A 57 15.49 -4.15 1.79
N THR A 58 15.17 -4.99 2.77
CA THR A 58 16.07 -6.03 3.28
C THR A 58 15.83 -7.28 2.43
N LEU A 59 16.64 -7.50 1.41
CA LEU A 59 16.35 -8.45 0.32
C LEU A 59 16.16 -9.89 0.80
N SER A 60 16.96 -10.36 1.77
CA SER A 60 16.83 -11.71 2.32
C SER A 60 15.54 -11.95 3.12
N ARG A 61 14.84 -10.87 3.50
CA ARG A 61 13.57 -10.90 4.24
C ARG A 61 12.35 -10.64 3.36
N VAL A 62 12.57 -10.28 2.10
CA VAL A 62 11.47 -10.17 1.12
C VAL A 62 10.98 -11.58 0.81
N ASN A 63 9.67 -11.78 0.85
CA ASN A 63 9.10 -13.08 0.55
C ASN A 63 9.33 -13.48 -0.93
N ASP A 64 9.34 -14.78 -1.20
CA ASP A 64 9.60 -15.33 -2.53
C ASP A 64 8.60 -14.82 -3.59
N PHE A 65 7.38 -14.51 -3.18
CA PHE A 65 6.36 -13.95 -4.08
C PHE A 65 6.78 -12.56 -4.62
N ALA A 66 7.31 -11.68 -3.76
CA ALA A 66 7.76 -10.35 -4.19
C ALA A 66 8.99 -10.44 -5.11
N LEU A 67 9.93 -11.36 -4.83
CA LEU A 67 11.10 -11.61 -5.69
C LEU A 67 10.67 -12.13 -7.07
N THR A 68 9.76 -13.11 -7.08
CA THR A 68 9.20 -13.70 -8.30
C THR A 68 8.47 -12.63 -9.12
N ASN A 69 7.69 -11.78 -8.47
CA ASN A 69 6.94 -10.73 -9.10
C ASN A 69 7.84 -9.71 -9.80
N LEU A 70 8.85 -9.19 -9.10
CA LEU A 70 9.83 -8.26 -9.67
C LEU A 70 10.61 -8.90 -10.84
N SER A 71 10.98 -10.17 -10.70
CA SER A 71 11.63 -10.94 -11.77
C SER A 71 10.74 -11.13 -12.99
N ASN A 72 9.46 -11.41 -12.79
CA ASN A 72 8.47 -11.55 -13.88
C ASN A 72 8.27 -10.21 -14.62
N LEU A 73 8.18 -9.09 -13.91
CA LEU A 73 8.11 -7.77 -14.52
C LEU A 73 9.36 -7.48 -15.36
N GLN A 74 10.55 -7.76 -14.82
CA GLN A 74 11.81 -7.59 -15.54
C GLN A 74 11.85 -8.45 -16.81
N LYS A 75 11.48 -9.74 -16.74
CA LYS A 75 11.41 -10.64 -17.90
C LYS A 75 10.42 -10.15 -18.96
N LYS A 76 9.21 -9.78 -18.53
CA LYS A 76 8.10 -9.37 -19.40
C LYS A 76 8.43 -8.12 -20.21
N TYR A 77 9.19 -7.19 -19.64
CA TYR A 77 9.38 -5.86 -20.22
C TYR A 77 10.85 -5.49 -20.48
N ARG A 78 11.81 -6.41 -20.33
CA ARG A 78 13.24 -6.18 -20.61
C ARG A 78 13.45 -5.59 -22.00
N ASP A 79 12.90 -6.22 -23.02
CA ASP A 79 13.05 -5.81 -24.42
C ASP A 79 12.29 -4.52 -24.77
N LYS A 80 11.44 -4.06 -23.85
CA LYS A 80 10.70 -2.80 -23.96
C LYS A 80 11.31 -1.67 -23.11
N GLY A 81 12.49 -1.92 -22.53
CA GLY A 81 13.24 -0.92 -21.78
C GLY A 81 12.90 -0.84 -20.29
N LEU A 82 12.32 -1.88 -19.67
CA LEU A 82 12.21 -1.94 -18.22
C LEU A 82 13.54 -2.35 -17.59
N VAL A 83 13.95 -1.62 -16.56
CA VAL A 83 15.14 -1.92 -15.74
C VAL A 83 14.71 -1.97 -14.27
N ALA A 84 14.70 -3.17 -13.70
CA ALA A 84 14.40 -3.37 -12.29
C ALA A 84 15.67 -3.50 -11.45
N VAL A 85 15.69 -2.86 -10.29
CA VAL A 85 16.79 -2.83 -9.34
C VAL A 85 16.26 -3.04 -7.94
N ALA A 86 16.84 -3.97 -7.19
CA ALA A 86 16.67 -4.04 -5.74
C ALA A 86 17.91 -3.41 -5.06
N VAL A 87 17.67 -2.50 -4.13
CA VAL A 87 18.68 -1.89 -3.28
C VAL A 87 18.49 -2.42 -1.87
N SER A 88 19.40 -3.25 -1.40
CA SER A 88 19.34 -3.85 -0.07
C SER A 88 20.14 -3.06 0.95
N ASP A 89 19.62 -2.98 2.17
CA ASP A 89 20.30 -2.43 3.33
C ASP A 89 21.21 -3.45 4.05
N GLU A 90 21.34 -4.65 3.49
CA GLU A 90 22.17 -5.71 4.04
C GLU A 90 23.62 -5.58 3.59
N PRO A 91 24.58 -5.99 4.44
CA PRO A 91 26.00 -6.07 4.05
C PRO A 91 26.21 -6.99 2.85
N ALA A 92 27.14 -6.63 1.97
CA ALA A 92 27.46 -7.40 0.77
C ALA A 92 27.83 -8.86 1.07
N GLU A 93 28.53 -9.09 2.19
CA GLU A 93 28.97 -10.43 2.64
C GLU A 93 27.78 -11.37 2.92
N SER A 94 26.67 -10.83 3.45
CA SER A 94 25.43 -11.58 3.70
C SER A 94 24.61 -11.74 2.43
N LEU A 95 24.60 -10.72 1.58
CA LEU A 95 23.74 -10.66 0.41
C LEU A 95 24.25 -11.52 -0.76
N LYS A 96 25.57 -11.58 -0.98
CA LYS A 96 26.18 -12.39 -2.05
C LYS A 96 25.78 -13.86 -2.03
N PRO A 97 25.87 -14.59 -0.88
CA PRO A 97 25.43 -15.99 -0.82
C PRO A 97 23.93 -16.14 -1.12
N PHE A 98 23.10 -15.23 -0.64
CA PHE A 98 21.65 -15.25 -0.91
C PHE A 98 21.35 -15.09 -2.40
N VAL A 99 21.95 -14.09 -3.06
CA VAL A 99 21.77 -13.84 -4.50
C VAL A 99 22.31 -15.00 -5.34
N GLN A 100 23.41 -15.61 -4.91
CA GLN A 100 23.98 -16.79 -5.58
C GLN A 100 23.05 -18.01 -5.44
N LEU A 101 22.47 -18.24 -4.25
CA LEU A 101 21.53 -19.33 -4.00
C LEU A 101 20.29 -19.19 -4.86
N LYS A 102 19.71 -18.00 -4.93
CA LYS A 102 18.54 -17.72 -5.76
C LYS A 102 18.84 -17.73 -7.27
N GLY A 103 20.06 -17.49 -7.67
CA GLY A 103 20.54 -17.66 -9.04
C GLY A 103 19.64 -17.03 -10.09
N ALA A 104 19.03 -17.86 -10.94
CA ALA A 104 18.14 -17.44 -12.03
C ALA A 104 16.75 -16.97 -11.57
N GLU A 105 16.36 -17.18 -10.33
CA GLU A 105 15.10 -16.66 -9.80
C GLU A 105 15.11 -15.12 -9.71
N ILE A 106 16.31 -14.53 -9.55
CA ILE A 106 16.49 -13.07 -9.55
C ILE A 106 16.90 -12.60 -10.94
N GLU A 107 15.99 -11.97 -11.68
CA GLU A 107 16.20 -11.48 -13.06
C GLU A 107 16.54 -9.98 -13.11
N PHE A 108 16.51 -9.30 -11.98
CA PHE A 108 16.78 -7.88 -11.81
C PHE A 108 18.19 -7.61 -11.27
N ALA A 109 18.65 -6.38 -11.35
CA ALA A 109 19.92 -5.95 -10.78
C ALA A 109 19.78 -5.82 -9.25
N VAL A 110 20.85 -6.18 -8.53
CA VAL A 110 20.92 -6.11 -7.07
C VAL A 110 22.11 -5.26 -6.64
N ALA A 111 21.85 -4.28 -5.80
CA ALA A 111 22.84 -3.40 -5.21
C ALA A 111 22.75 -3.38 -3.68
N VAL A 112 23.87 -3.03 -3.04
CA VAL A 112 23.94 -2.76 -1.61
C VAL A 112 23.95 -1.25 -1.40
N ASP A 113 23.10 -0.75 -0.51
CA ASP A 113 23.19 0.64 -0.05
C ASP A 113 24.48 0.87 0.75
N ASP A 114 24.87 2.10 0.95
CA ASP A 114 26.00 2.38 1.84
C ASP A 114 25.63 2.18 3.32
N ASP A 115 26.64 2.17 4.19
CA ASP A 115 26.44 1.92 5.62
C ASP A 115 25.57 3.00 6.30
N ALA A 116 25.49 4.19 5.70
CA ALA A 116 24.60 5.28 6.12
C ALA A 116 23.20 5.21 5.48
N ARG A 117 22.93 4.20 4.65
CA ARG A 117 21.68 4.03 3.88
C ARG A 117 21.37 5.27 3.02
N LYS A 118 22.37 5.81 2.37
CA LYS A 118 22.27 7.08 1.66
C LYS A 118 21.30 7.03 0.49
N ALA A 119 21.31 5.96 -0.32
CA ALA A 119 20.37 5.81 -1.42
C ALA A 119 18.94 5.72 -0.89
N THR A 120 18.68 4.83 0.08
CA THR A 120 17.38 4.68 0.74
C THR A 120 16.93 6.00 1.36
N GLY A 121 17.80 6.64 2.15
CA GLY A 121 17.47 7.91 2.82
C GLY A 121 17.16 9.04 1.85
N THR A 122 17.86 9.13 0.73
CA THR A 122 17.64 10.16 -0.30
C THR A 122 16.24 10.00 -0.92
N TYR A 123 15.85 8.77 -1.29
CA TYR A 123 14.51 8.52 -1.83
C TYR A 123 13.42 8.68 -0.77
N GLN A 124 13.65 8.21 0.46
CA GLN A 124 12.72 8.40 1.56
C GLN A 124 12.47 9.88 1.86
N GLN A 125 13.51 10.70 1.87
CA GLN A 125 13.40 12.15 2.11
C GLN A 125 12.71 12.85 0.94
N ALA A 126 13.10 12.55 -0.30
CA ALA A 126 12.55 13.19 -1.50
C ALA A 126 11.03 12.96 -1.65
N PHE A 127 10.54 11.79 -1.26
CA PHE A 127 9.14 11.40 -1.42
C PHE A 127 8.41 11.20 -0.08
N ASN A 128 8.96 11.73 1.02
CA ASN A 128 8.38 11.64 2.37
C ASN A 128 7.98 10.21 2.79
N GLN A 129 8.76 9.20 2.36
CA GLN A 129 8.51 7.80 2.66
C GLN A 129 9.40 7.36 3.82
N ARG A 130 8.87 6.54 4.74
CA ARG A 130 9.63 6.10 5.93
C ARG A 130 9.72 4.59 6.06
N MET A 131 8.84 3.85 5.42
CA MET A 131 8.74 2.39 5.58
C MET A 131 9.45 1.64 4.46
N LEU A 132 9.98 0.47 4.80
CA LEU A 132 10.51 -0.52 3.85
C LEU A 132 9.69 -1.82 3.98
N PRO A 133 9.53 -2.61 2.93
CA PRO A 133 10.01 -2.37 1.57
C PRO A 133 9.23 -1.27 0.84
N ARG A 134 9.92 -0.50 -0.01
CA ARG A 134 9.31 0.55 -0.83
C ARG A 134 9.79 0.46 -2.28
N ALA A 135 8.86 0.52 -3.20
CA ALA A 135 9.13 0.56 -4.63
C ALA A 135 8.87 1.95 -5.20
N TYR A 136 9.66 2.35 -6.19
CA TYR A 136 9.51 3.57 -6.98
C TYR A 136 9.54 3.21 -8.45
N VAL A 137 8.62 3.76 -9.24
CA VAL A 137 8.62 3.62 -10.70
C VAL A 137 9.00 4.95 -11.31
N VAL A 138 10.09 4.97 -12.07
CA VAL A 138 10.61 6.15 -12.75
C VAL A 138 10.31 6.03 -14.24
N GLY A 139 9.67 7.04 -14.78
CA GLY A 139 9.30 7.13 -16.19
C GLY A 139 10.47 7.39 -17.11
N LYS A 140 10.21 7.35 -18.42
CA LYS A 140 11.19 7.67 -19.45
C LYS A 140 11.69 9.11 -19.42
N ASP A 141 10.91 10.01 -18.84
CA ASP A 141 11.29 11.41 -18.58
C ASP A 141 12.23 11.58 -17.40
N GLY A 142 12.51 10.52 -16.64
CA GLY A 142 13.34 10.54 -15.45
C GLY A 142 12.60 10.94 -14.18
N ASN A 143 11.27 11.13 -14.25
CA ASN A 143 10.46 11.55 -13.11
C ASN A 143 9.84 10.32 -12.42
N VAL A 144 9.63 10.41 -11.10
CA VAL A 144 8.96 9.35 -10.33
C VAL A 144 7.47 9.42 -10.60
N LEU A 145 6.93 8.40 -11.25
CA LEU A 145 5.53 8.31 -11.64
C LEU A 145 4.67 7.62 -10.58
N TRP A 146 5.29 6.80 -9.75
CA TRP A 146 4.60 6.05 -8.70
C TRP A 146 5.58 5.61 -7.62
N TYR A 147 5.10 5.49 -6.38
CA TYR A 147 5.77 4.79 -5.30
C TYR A 147 4.74 4.09 -4.41
N GLY A 148 5.16 3.01 -3.75
CA GLY A 148 4.28 2.23 -2.88
C GLY A 148 4.94 0.95 -2.40
N HIS A 149 4.14 0.12 -1.70
CA HIS A 149 4.59 -1.20 -1.30
C HIS A 149 4.71 -2.13 -2.52
N PRO A 150 5.83 -2.86 -2.72
CA PRO A 150 6.07 -3.64 -3.95
C PRO A 150 5.05 -4.75 -4.23
N LEU A 151 4.28 -5.18 -3.23
CA LEU A 151 3.20 -6.16 -3.39
C LEU A 151 1.81 -5.53 -3.56
N ARG A 152 1.73 -4.20 -3.65
CA ARG A 152 0.43 -3.51 -3.74
C ARG A 152 0.42 -2.56 -4.92
N GLY A 153 -0.10 -3.01 -6.04
CA GLY A 153 -0.32 -2.18 -7.23
C GLY A 153 0.88 -1.96 -8.14
N LEU A 154 2.10 -2.42 -7.80
CA LEU A 154 3.29 -2.25 -8.63
C LEU A 154 3.10 -2.83 -10.05
N ASP A 155 2.54 -4.03 -10.16
CA ASP A 155 2.36 -4.73 -11.44
C ASP A 155 1.43 -3.97 -12.36
N GLY A 156 0.26 -3.57 -11.86
CA GLY A 156 -0.73 -2.82 -12.63
C GLY A 156 -0.16 -1.48 -13.13
N VAL A 157 0.55 -0.77 -12.26
CA VAL A 157 1.18 0.51 -12.63
C VAL A 157 2.25 0.31 -13.69
N VAL A 158 3.14 -0.67 -13.53
CA VAL A 158 4.18 -0.97 -14.54
C VAL A 158 3.53 -1.40 -15.85
N ASP A 159 2.50 -2.25 -15.81
CA ASP A 159 1.75 -2.67 -17.01
C ASP A 159 1.12 -1.48 -17.74
N ASP A 160 0.53 -0.54 -17.01
CA ASP A 160 -0.06 0.67 -17.58
C ASP A 160 0.99 1.61 -18.18
N ILE A 161 2.11 1.84 -17.50
CA ILE A 161 3.21 2.65 -18.03
C ILE A 161 3.79 2.02 -19.29
N MET A 162 4.09 0.71 -19.25
CA MET A 162 4.73 0.00 -20.36
C MET A 162 3.82 -0.18 -21.57
N SER A 163 2.49 -0.14 -21.38
CA SER A 163 1.48 -0.19 -22.44
C SER A 163 0.98 1.19 -22.90
N GLY A 164 1.45 2.28 -22.30
CA GLY A 164 1.03 3.66 -22.62
C GLY A 164 -0.37 4.04 -22.11
N ARG A 165 -0.96 3.24 -21.22
CA ARG A 165 -2.27 3.53 -20.61
C ARG A 165 -2.18 4.38 -19.33
N TYR A 166 -0.98 4.53 -18.79
CA TYR A 166 -0.76 5.24 -17.53
C TYR A 166 -1.27 6.69 -17.60
N LYS A 167 -2.02 7.10 -16.59
CA LYS A 167 -2.51 8.47 -16.43
C LYS A 167 -2.03 9.00 -15.08
N PHE A 168 -1.27 10.08 -15.10
CA PHE A 168 -0.58 10.62 -13.92
C PHE A 168 -1.55 11.05 -12.80
N GLU A 169 -2.57 11.87 -13.10
CA GLU A 169 -3.48 12.38 -12.07
C GLU A 169 -4.26 11.31 -11.29
N PRO A 170 -4.89 10.31 -11.95
CA PRO A 170 -5.51 9.21 -11.21
C PRO A 170 -4.53 8.40 -10.38
N ALA A 171 -3.32 8.16 -10.90
CA ALA A 171 -2.30 7.42 -10.20
C ALA A 171 -1.78 8.18 -8.97
N GLN A 172 -1.60 9.49 -9.06
CA GLN A 172 -1.24 10.34 -7.92
C GLN A 172 -2.27 10.24 -6.80
N LYS A 173 -3.56 10.35 -7.11
CA LYS A 173 -4.64 10.18 -6.12
C LYS A 173 -4.60 8.81 -5.47
N SER A 174 -4.32 7.76 -6.24
CA SER A 174 -4.20 6.39 -5.71
C SER A 174 -3.01 6.24 -4.76
N VAL A 175 -1.87 6.84 -5.07
CA VAL A 175 -0.69 6.83 -4.19
C VAL A 175 -0.98 7.55 -2.87
N ILE A 176 -1.57 8.74 -2.92
CA ILE A 176 -1.96 9.48 -1.71
C ILE A 176 -2.91 8.65 -0.84
N ALA A 177 -3.92 8.02 -1.46
CA ALA A 177 -4.87 7.19 -0.75
C ALA A 177 -4.20 5.98 -0.09
N ALA A 178 -3.24 5.34 -0.76
CA ALA A 178 -2.47 4.22 -0.20
C ALA A 178 -1.60 4.65 0.98
N GLU A 179 -0.93 5.80 0.90
CA GLU A 179 -0.15 6.36 2.02
C GLU A 179 -1.02 6.68 3.23
N GLN A 180 -2.18 7.30 3.01
CA GLN A 180 -3.09 7.60 4.11
C GLN A 180 -3.63 6.32 4.75
N MET A 181 -3.84 5.25 3.97
CA MET A 181 -4.19 3.93 4.50
C MET A 181 -3.08 3.37 5.38
N GLU A 182 -1.82 3.41 4.94
CA GLU A 182 -0.69 2.97 5.76
C GLU A 182 -0.60 3.75 7.08
N LYS A 183 -0.75 5.08 7.04
CA LYS A 183 -0.78 5.92 8.25
C LYS A 183 -1.93 5.55 9.18
N TYR A 184 -3.12 5.34 8.62
CA TYR A 184 -4.29 4.91 9.40
C TYR A 184 -4.02 3.59 10.11
N LEU A 185 -3.51 2.58 9.41
CA LEU A 185 -3.21 1.27 10.00
C LEU A 185 -2.15 1.37 11.11
N VAL A 186 -1.07 2.11 10.92
CA VAL A 186 -0.05 2.34 11.96
C VAL A 186 -0.67 2.95 13.22
N LEU A 187 -1.52 3.97 13.08
CA LEU A 187 -2.20 4.59 14.22
C LEU A 187 -3.19 3.64 14.88
N ALA A 188 -3.94 2.84 14.09
CA ALA A 188 -4.91 1.87 14.58
C ALA A 188 -4.25 0.69 15.32
N HIS A 189 -3.04 0.28 14.93
CA HIS A 189 -2.26 -0.73 15.63
C HIS A 189 -1.72 -0.23 16.98
N GLN A 190 -1.57 1.09 17.16
CA GLN A 190 -1.07 1.71 18.38
C GLN A 190 -2.18 2.27 19.30
N ASP A 191 -3.45 2.13 18.89
CA ASP A 191 -4.60 2.78 19.54
C ASP A 191 -4.40 4.30 19.74
N ASP A 192 -3.77 4.94 18.73
CA ASP A 192 -3.45 6.36 18.78
C ASP A 192 -4.72 7.23 18.68
N THR A 193 -4.75 8.33 19.43
CA THR A 193 -5.88 9.28 19.45
C THR A 193 -6.19 9.90 18.09
N ASN A 194 -5.20 9.96 17.18
CA ASN A 194 -5.35 10.51 15.84
C ASN A 194 -5.96 9.52 14.82
N VAL A 195 -6.20 8.26 15.20
CA VAL A 195 -6.76 7.24 14.29
C VAL A 195 -8.07 7.69 13.65
N ALA A 196 -8.96 8.30 14.44
CA ALA A 196 -10.25 8.78 13.95
C ALA A 196 -10.11 9.94 12.94
N LEU A 197 -9.10 10.80 13.11
CA LEU A 197 -8.81 11.87 12.15
C LEU A 197 -8.26 11.29 10.84
N ALA A 198 -7.31 10.36 10.91
CA ALA A 198 -6.75 9.67 9.75
C ALA A 198 -7.83 8.92 8.96
N GLY A 199 -8.76 8.26 9.64
CA GLY A 199 -9.91 7.59 9.02
C GLY A 199 -10.83 8.55 8.27
N ARG A 200 -11.17 9.70 8.84
CA ARG A 200 -11.96 10.72 8.14
C ARG A 200 -11.24 11.28 6.91
N MET A 201 -9.91 11.46 7.00
CA MET A 201 -9.12 11.88 5.84
C MET A 201 -9.18 10.85 4.72
N LEU A 202 -9.10 9.55 5.03
CA LEU A 202 -9.25 8.48 4.04
C LEU A 202 -10.59 8.55 3.33
N LEU A 203 -11.70 8.69 4.05
CA LEU A 203 -13.02 8.85 3.43
C LEU A 203 -13.07 10.06 2.50
N SER A 204 -12.44 11.18 2.87
CA SER A 204 -12.45 12.41 2.06
C SER A 204 -11.61 12.29 0.78
N ILE A 205 -10.54 11.50 0.79
CA ILE A 205 -9.68 11.26 -0.37
C ILE A 205 -10.33 10.26 -1.32
N ARG A 206 -10.98 9.21 -0.79
CA ARG A 206 -11.60 8.12 -1.56
C ARG A 206 -13.05 8.41 -1.98
N THR A 207 -13.45 9.66 -2.10
CA THR A 207 -14.86 10.06 -2.36
C THR A 207 -15.50 9.41 -3.60
N ASN A 208 -14.69 9.05 -4.61
CA ASN A 208 -15.15 8.44 -5.86
C ASN A 208 -14.40 7.12 -6.18
N ASP A 209 -13.91 6.44 -5.16
CA ASP A 209 -13.12 5.21 -5.26
C ASP A 209 -13.82 4.07 -4.51
N ALA A 210 -14.84 3.47 -5.13
CA ALA A 210 -15.61 2.38 -4.51
C ALA A 210 -14.73 1.19 -4.10
N PRO A 211 -13.80 0.67 -4.94
CA PRO A 211 -12.90 -0.40 -4.52
C PRO A 211 -12.04 -0.03 -3.31
N GLY A 212 -11.49 1.18 -3.29
CA GLY A 212 -10.67 1.63 -2.17
C GLY A 212 -11.46 1.85 -0.87
N LEU A 213 -12.75 2.19 -0.96
CA LEU A 213 -13.64 2.25 0.20
C LEU A 213 -13.96 0.85 0.74
N CYS A 214 -14.14 -0.14 -0.12
CA CYS A 214 -14.28 -1.55 0.26
C CYS A 214 -13.00 -2.05 0.94
N ASP A 215 -11.81 -1.78 0.36
CA ASP A 215 -10.53 -2.14 0.97
C ASP A 215 -10.36 -1.52 2.36
N LEU A 216 -10.73 -0.25 2.56
CA LEU A 216 -10.70 0.38 3.88
C LEU A 216 -11.57 -0.38 4.89
N ALA A 217 -12.80 -0.70 4.52
CA ALA A 217 -13.72 -1.42 5.40
C ALA A 217 -13.22 -2.84 5.70
N TYR A 218 -12.70 -3.53 4.69
CA TYR A 218 -12.11 -4.87 4.82
C TYR A 218 -10.91 -4.87 5.76
N GLN A 219 -9.97 -3.92 5.62
CA GLN A 219 -8.81 -3.80 6.50
C GLN A 219 -9.24 -3.52 7.95
N ILE A 220 -10.19 -2.60 8.17
CA ILE A 220 -10.73 -2.36 9.52
C ILE A 220 -11.35 -3.64 10.10
N ALA A 221 -12.06 -4.41 9.30
CA ALA A 221 -12.72 -5.63 9.77
C ALA A 221 -11.76 -6.78 10.07
N THR A 222 -10.71 -6.96 9.27
CA THR A 222 -9.92 -8.20 9.24
C THR A 222 -8.49 -8.07 9.77
N ASP A 223 -7.89 -6.89 9.79
CA ASP A 223 -6.51 -6.71 10.26
C ASP A 223 -6.40 -7.13 11.74
N PRO A 224 -5.60 -8.17 12.06
CA PRO A 224 -5.52 -8.71 13.42
C PRO A 224 -4.79 -7.79 14.40
N PHE A 225 -4.05 -6.80 13.92
CA PHE A 225 -3.26 -5.88 14.74
C PHE A 225 -4.01 -4.61 15.13
N ILE A 226 -5.19 -4.35 14.56
CA ILE A 226 -6.02 -3.21 14.96
C ILE A 226 -6.54 -3.44 16.38
N VAL A 227 -6.11 -2.59 17.30
CA VAL A 227 -6.48 -2.68 18.72
C VAL A 227 -7.96 -2.39 18.93
N LYS A 228 -8.46 -1.31 18.30
CA LYS A 228 -9.87 -0.91 18.39
C LYS A 228 -10.43 -0.64 17.00
N ARG A 229 -11.35 -1.49 16.56
CA ARG A 229 -11.97 -1.36 15.23
C ARG A 229 -12.95 -0.19 15.17
N ASP A 230 -12.76 0.71 14.21
CA ASP A 230 -13.71 1.79 13.92
C ASP A 230 -14.81 1.26 12.99
N VAL A 231 -15.81 0.59 13.59
CA VAL A 231 -16.96 0.00 12.87
C VAL A 231 -17.78 1.08 12.18
N ALA A 232 -17.86 2.28 12.76
CA ALA A 232 -18.61 3.39 12.16
C ALA A 232 -17.95 3.88 10.87
N LEU A 233 -16.61 4.01 10.88
CA LEU A 233 -15.82 4.36 9.70
C LEU A 233 -15.96 3.30 8.60
N ALA A 234 -15.83 2.01 8.94
CA ALA A 234 -15.99 0.91 7.99
C ALA A 234 -17.39 0.89 7.37
N SER A 235 -18.44 1.08 8.17
CA SER A 235 -19.81 1.17 7.67
C SER A 235 -20.00 2.35 6.73
N ALA A 236 -19.51 3.53 7.09
CA ALA A 236 -19.60 4.73 6.25
C ALA A 236 -18.86 4.55 4.92
N ALA A 237 -17.72 3.85 4.91
CA ALA A 237 -17.00 3.52 3.70
C ALA A 237 -17.83 2.61 2.77
N LEU A 238 -18.44 1.55 3.32
CA LEU A 238 -19.31 0.65 2.54
C LEU A 238 -20.59 1.35 2.05
N ASP A 239 -21.21 2.22 2.86
CA ASP A 239 -22.38 3.01 2.44
C ASP A 239 -22.01 3.91 1.24
N ARG A 240 -20.84 4.50 1.26
CA ARG A 240 -20.37 5.32 0.15
C ARG A 240 -20.00 4.49 -1.07
N ALA A 241 -19.36 3.33 -0.90
CA ALA A 241 -19.06 2.41 -1.99
C ALA A 241 -20.33 1.96 -2.71
N GLU A 242 -21.41 1.63 -1.98
CA GLU A 242 -22.70 1.24 -2.52
C GLU A 242 -23.35 2.34 -3.37
N GLN A 243 -23.23 3.61 -2.93
CA GLN A 243 -23.70 4.76 -3.71
C GLN A 243 -22.95 4.95 -5.04
N LEU A 244 -21.64 4.64 -5.05
CA LEU A 244 -20.78 4.82 -6.21
C LEU A 244 -20.87 3.68 -7.23
N ALA A 245 -21.09 2.46 -6.76
CA ALA A 245 -21.11 1.24 -7.56
C ALA A 245 -22.39 0.41 -7.29
N PRO A 246 -23.57 0.90 -7.66
CA PRO A 246 -24.83 0.21 -7.34
C PRO A 246 -24.98 -1.13 -8.07
N THR A 247 -24.15 -1.44 -9.06
CA THR A 247 -24.10 -2.73 -9.78
C THR A 247 -23.17 -3.75 -9.13
N ASN A 248 -22.22 -3.33 -8.29
CA ASN A 248 -21.27 -4.19 -7.58
C ASN A 248 -21.81 -4.57 -6.18
N THR A 249 -23.06 -4.99 -6.11
CA THR A 249 -23.76 -5.21 -4.84
C THR A 249 -23.26 -6.44 -4.09
N THR A 250 -22.71 -7.44 -4.78
CA THR A 250 -22.27 -8.70 -4.14
C THR A 250 -21.00 -8.49 -3.32
N ASP A 251 -19.96 -7.87 -3.87
CA ASP A 251 -18.69 -7.65 -3.19
C ASP A 251 -18.87 -6.76 -1.96
N ILE A 252 -19.63 -5.66 -2.11
CA ILE A 252 -19.97 -4.76 -0.99
C ILE A 252 -20.78 -5.50 0.09
N ALA A 253 -21.70 -6.38 -0.30
CA ALA A 253 -22.49 -7.17 0.63
C ALA A 253 -21.63 -8.21 1.36
N VAL A 254 -20.63 -8.79 0.72
CA VAL A 254 -19.63 -9.68 1.32
C VAL A 254 -18.79 -8.93 2.33
N ASP A 255 -18.25 -7.76 1.99
CA ASP A 255 -17.47 -6.94 2.91
C ASP A 255 -18.28 -6.53 4.14
N ARG A 256 -19.55 -6.17 3.95
CA ARG A 256 -20.48 -5.86 5.03
C ARG A 256 -20.77 -7.07 5.92
N ALA A 257 -20.89 -8.27 5.33
CA ALA A 257 -21.04 -9.52 6.07
C ALA A 257 -19.79 -9.82 6.91
N ILE A 258 -18.60 -9.61 6.35
CA ILE A 258 -17.32 -9.76 7.05
C ILE A 258 -17.21 -8.78 8.22
N LEU A 259 -17.56 -7.52 8.02
CA LEU A 259 -17.56 -6.51 9.07
C LEU A 259 -18.47 -6.90 10.24
N LEU A 260 -19.71 -7.33 9.97
CA LEU A 260 -20.65 -7.79 10.98
C LEU A 260 -20.08 -9.00 11.75
N PHE A 261 -19.59 -10.00 11.02
CA PHE A 261 -19.05 -11.21 11.60
C PHE A 261 -17.84 -10.95 12.52
N GLN A 262 -16.92 -10.12 12.08
CA GLN A 262 -15.68 -9.79 12.84
C GLN A 262 -15.94 -8.86 14.04
N THR A 263 -17.11 -8.22 14.10
CA THR A 263 -17.48 -7.30 15.18
C THR A 263 -18.51 -7.88 16.18
N GLY A 264 -18.65 -9.22 16.20
CA GLY A 264 -19.46 -9.94 17.18
C GLY A 264 -20.94 -10.13 16.78
N ARG A 265 -21.33 -9.75 15.55
CA ARG A 265 -22.67 -10.00 14.98
C ARG A 265 -22.60 -11.19 14.01
N GLU A 266 -22.08 -12.32 14.52
CA GLU A 266 -21.67 -13.44 13.68
C GLU A 266 -22.83 -14.09 12.89
N GLU A 267 -23.97 -14.33 13.53
CA GLU A 267 -25.14 -14.93 12.86
C GLU A 267 -25.73 -13.99 11.79
N GLU A 268 -25.73 -12.69 12.04
CA GLU A 268 -26.18 -11.69 11.08
C GLU A 268 -25.21 -11.57 9.90
N GLY A 269 -23.89 -11.59 10.18
CA GLY A 269 -22.86 -11.63 9.15
C GLY A 269 -23.03 -12.84 8.24
N LEU A 270 -23.20 -14.04 8.81
CA LEU A 270 -23.44 -15.26 8.04
C LEU A 270 -24.72 -15.19 7.21
N ALA A 271 -25.83 -14.68 7.79
CA ALA A 271 -27.10 -14.50 7.05
C ALA A 271 -26.90 -13.58 5.85
N ARG A 272 -26.15 -12.48 6.02
CA ARG A 272 -25.86 -11.53 4.94
C ARG A 272 -24.94 -12.11 3.86
N ALA A 273 -23.94 -12.90 4.24
CA ALA A 273 -23.08 -13.60 3.29
C ALA A 273 -23.87 -14.61 2.43
N ARG A 274 -24.79 -15.34 3.04
CA ARG A 274 -25.70 -16.25 2.31
C ARG A 274 -26.64 -15.52 1.36
N GLN A 275 -27.13 -14.34 1.74
CA GLN A 275 -27.94 -13.49 0.87
C GLN A 275 -27.11 -12.98 -0.32
N ALA A 276 -25.85 -12.53 -0.09
CA ALA A 276 -24.95 -12.13 -1.15
C ALA A 276 -24.69 -13.27 -2.15
N LEU A 277 -24.45 -14.48 -1.65
CA LEU A 277 -24.29 -15.69 -2.48
C LEU A 277 -25.52 -15.98 -3.33
N ALA A 278 -26.73 -15.85 -2.74
CA ALA A 278 -27.98 -16.12 -3.46
C ALA A 278 -28.25 -15.08 -4.55
N SER A 279 -27.80 -13.85 -4.38
CA SER A 279 -27.98 -12.75 -5.35
C SER A 279 -26.85 -12.59 -6.35
N ALA A 280 -25.72 -13.31 -6.19
CA ALA A 280 -24.56 -13.22 -7.04
C ALA A 280 -24.85 -13.66 -8.49
N GLN A 281 -24.51 -12.79 -9.46
CA GLN A 281 -24.85 -13.02 -10.86
C GLN A 281 -23.68 -13.59 -11.67
N SER A 282 -22.41 -13.26 -11.31
CA SER A 282 -21.23 -13.79 -11.96
C SER A 282 -20.67 -15.03 -11.24
N LEU A 283 -19.88 -15.84 -11.95
CA LEU A 283 -19.20 -16.99 -11.35
C LEU A 283 -18.18 -16.54 -10.29
N GLU A 284 -17.47 -15.46 -10.54
CA GLU A 284 -16.48 -14.87 -9.64
C GLU A 284 -17.13 -14.40 -8.34
N ALA A 285 -18.20 -13.59 -8.42
CA ALA A 285 -18.96 -13.13 -7.26
C ALA A 285 -19.58 -14.31 -6.45
N LYS A 286 -20.00 -15.39 -7.13
CA LYS A 286 -20.49 -16.59 -6.45
C LYS A 286 -19.39 -17.31 -5.70
N ASP A 287 -18.21 -17.46 -6.29
CA ASP A 287 -17.07 -18.14 -5.68
C ASP A 287 -16.58 -17.37 -4.45
N GLU A 288 -16.48 -16.06 -4.55
CA GLU A 288 -16.12 -15.17 -3.43
C GLU A 288 -17.13 -15.27 -2.27
N ALA A 289 -18.43 -15.08 -2.55
CA ALA A 289 -19.46 -15.18 -1.54
C ALA A 289 -19.53 -16.59 -0.92
N GLN A 290 -19.37 -17.65 -1.73
CA GLN A 290 -19.34 -19.03 -1.25
C GLN A 290 -18.16 -19.29 -0.33
N THR A 291 -16.98 -18.74 -0.66
CA THR A 291 -15.77 -18.83 0.16
C THR A 291 -15.98 -18.13 1.50
N CYS A 292 -16.57 -16.94 1.49
CA CYS A 292 -16.93 -16.19 2.69
C CYS A 292 -17.90 -17.00 3.59
N VAL A 293 -18.97 -17.54 3.03
CA VAL A 293 -19.95 -18.36 3.77
C VAL A 293 -19.28 -19.57 4.43
N ARG A 294 -18.46 -20.34 3.68
CA ARG A 294 -17.75 -21.50 4.20
C ARG A 294 -16.81 -21.14 5.35
N ALA A 295 -16.07 -20.04 5.23
CA ALA A 295 -15.16 -19.58 6.27
C ALA A 295 -15.91 -19.21 7.56
N MET A 296 -17.03 -18.51 7.44
CA MET A 296 -17.87 -18.14 8.60
C MET A 296 -18.50 -19.37 9.27
N GLU A 297 -19.05 -20.30 8.49
CA GLU A 297 -19.63 -21.57 9.00
C GLU A 297 -18.59 -22.40 9.73
N ALA A 298 -17.40 -22.55 9.17
CA ALA A 298 -16.29 -23.28 9.79
C ALA A 298 -15.89 -22.66 11.13
N ARG A 299 -15.82 -21.33 11.21
CA ARG A 299 -15.46 -20.63 12.45
C ARG A 299 -16.53 -20.77 13.53
N LEU A 300 -17.83 -20.67 13.18
CA LEU A 300 -18.93 -20.90 14.11
C LEU A 300 -18.97 -22.36 14.61
N ALA A 301 -18.73 -23.33 13.73
CA ALA A 301 -18.66 -24.75 14.11
C ALA A 301 -17.49 -25.01 15.10
N ALA A 302 -16.32 -24.44 14.85
CA ALA A 302 -15.16 -24.54 15.73
C ALA A 302 -15.45 -23.90 17.12
N ALA A 303 -16.12 -22.75 17.16
CA ALA A 303 -16.50 -22.09 18.39
C ALA A 303 -17.46 -22.95 19.24
N LYS A 304 -18.49 -23.56 18.62
CA LYS A 304 -19.42 -24.47 19.28
C LYS A 304 -18.72 -25.72 19.84
N THR A 305 -17.79 -26.31 19.08
CA THR A 305 -17.02 -27.47 19.53
C THR A 305 -16.17 -27.14 20.76
N ASN A 306 -15.52 -25.98 20.79
CA ASN A 306 -14.73 -25.53 21.92
C ASN A 306 -15.57 -25.25 23.17
N GLN A 307 -16.77 -24.67 23.01
CA GLN A 307 -17.71 -24.46 24.11
C GLN A 307 -18.17 -25.78 24.72
N ASN A 308 -18.50 -26.77 23.90
CA ASN A 308 -18.92 -28.08 24.37
C ASN A 308 -17.79 -28.80 25.14
N LYS A 309 -16.56 -28.79 24.64
CA LYS A 309 -15.40 -29.34 25.35
C LYS A 309 -15.13 -28.64 26.68
N ALA A 310 -15.33 -27.32 26.76
CA ALA A 310 -15.17 -26.56 28.00
C ALA A 310 -16.30 -26.83 29.00
N ALA A 311 -17.50 -27.20 28.53
CA ALA A 311 -18.63 -27.62 29.37
C ALA A 311 -18.45 -29.05 29.94
N GLU A 312 -17.91 -29.96 29.14
CA GLU A 312 -17.63 -31.36 29.54
C GLU A 312 -16.40 -31.51 30.45
N GLY A 313 -15.46 -30.56 30.42
CA GLY A 313 -14.22 -30.57 31.22
C GLY A 313 -14.32 -29.88 32.59
N LYS A 314 -15.51 -29.52 33.09
CA LYS A 314 -15.67 -29.04 34.48
C LYS A 314 -15.91 -30.23 35.39
N PRO A 315 -15.06 -30.42 36.46
CA PRO A 315 -15.17 -31.51 37.40
C PRO A 315 -16.43 -31.43 38.28
#